data_63f8f590bee13dd4d33558c1b9d9d390
#
_entry.id   63f8f590bee13dd4d33558c1b9d9d390
#
_cell.length_a   1.000
_cell.length_b   1.000
_cell.length_c   1.000
_cell.angle_alpha   90.00
_cell.angle_beta   90.00
_cell.angle_gamma   90.00
#
_symmetry.space_group_name_H-M   'P 1'
#
loop_
_entity.id
_entity.type
_entity.pdbx_description
1 polymer ?
#
loop_
_entity_poly.entity_id
_entity_poly.type
_entity_poly.pdbx_seq_one_letter_code
_entity_poly.pdbx_strand_id
1 'polypeptide(L)'
;EIYSLNQDLWKTEEARHASLRKTMNSSIREVQAELRSSESRLHRQLERQELVDQRTESARRLAEIGAIARNEYIMLREDSIALQSDIDSSREKIKILRERLVNAHEALEQIEAERRLDLLASLERAISESYQLTEQQSHTVHALESRNLHAPVAGTVKSINVSTPGDVVTAGSSIIEIVPDEAPLLVELELSGRDSWFVRVGQHVEIKVEAFPFTQYGVLPGKLVWISADAQASGQEGYYRA
;
A
#
# COMPACT_ATOMS: atom_id res chain seq x y z
N GLU A 1 25.03 -9.45 10.50
CA GLU A 1 24.45 -9.48 11.89
C GLU A 1 22.97 -9.02 11.90
N ILE A 2 22.62 -7.82 11.42
CA ILE A 2 21.23 -7.31 11.41
C ILE A 2 20.31 -8.22 10.59
N TYR A 3 20.76 -8.69 9.42
CA TYR A 3 19.99 -9.58 8.56
C TYR A 3 19.68 -10.93 9.21
N SER A 4 20.68 -11.52 9.89
CA SER A 4 20.49 -12.79 10.62
C SER A 4 19.54 -12.63 11.81
N LEU A 5 19.62 -11.51 12.54
CA LEU A 5 18.73 -11.23 13.66
C LEU A 5 17.26 -11.10 13.21
N ASN A 6 17.00 -10.37 12.13
CA ASN A 6 15.67 -10.24 11.57
C ASN A 6 15.10 -11.59 11.07
N GLN A 7 15.95 -12.42 10.48
CA GLN A 7 15.56 -13.75 10.04
C GLN A 7 15.20 -14.67 11.22
N ASP A 8 15.91 -14.58 12.32
CA ASP A 8 15.65 -15.38 13.51
C ASP A 8 14.39 -14.90 14.27
N LEU A 9 14.16 -13.60 14.33
CA LEU A 9 12.91 -13.04 14.84
C LEU A 9 11.71 -13.53 14.01
N TRP A 10 11.81 -13.45 12.69
CA TRP A 10 10.74 -13.92 11.81
C TRP A 10 10.45 -15.42 11.99
N LYS A 11 11.49 -16.25 12.07
CA LYS A 11 11.34 -17.71 12.33
C LYS A 11 10.68 -17.98 13.67
N THR A 12 11.02 -17.20 14.70
CA THR A 12 10.47 -17.36 16.04
C THR A 12 8.99 -17.02 16.08
N GLU A 13 8.59 -15.93 15.40
CA GLU A 13 7.18 -15.56 15.29
C GLU A 13 6.37 -16.56 14.46
N GLU A 14 6.94 -17.05 13.36
CA GLU A 14 6.33 -18.09 12.53
C GLU A 14 6.10 -19.38 13.34
N ALA A 15 7.11 -19.82 14.11
CA ALA A 15 7.01 -20.99 14.98
C ALA A 15 5.95 -20.80 16.07
N ARG A 16 5.85 -19.61 16.67
CA ARG A 16 4.83 -19.26 17.66
C ARG A 16 3.42 -19.37 17.06
N HIS A 17 3.21 -18.76 15.91
CA HIS A 17 1.92 -18.79 15.21
C HIS A 17 1.53 -20.21 14.80
N ALA A 18 2.49 -20.98 14.26
CA ALA A 18 2.27 -22.39 13.92
C ALA A 18 1.88 -23.23 15.15
N SER A 19 2.49 -22.96 16.31
CA SER A 19 2.15 -23.62 17.58
C SER A 19 0.73 -23.28 18.03
N LEU A 20 0.33 -22.01 18.01
CA LEU A 20 -1.03 -21.58 18.37
C LEU A 20 -2.08 -22.24 17.48
N ARG A 21 -1.86 -22.23 16.17
CA ARG A 21 -2.74 -22.87 15.18
C ARG A 21 -2.85 -24.39 15.41
N LYS A 22 -1.71 -25.04 15.72
CA LYS A 22 -1.68 -26.47 16.02
C LYS A 22 -2.50 -26.80 17.28
N THR A 23 -2.36 -25.99 18.33
CA THR A 23 -3.12 -26.16 19.59
C THR A 23 -4.61 -26.01 19.33
N MET A 24 -5.03 -24.97 18.59
CA MET A 24 -6.45 -24.75 18.28
C MET A 24 -7.02 -25.87 17.41
N ASN A 25 -6.29 -26.32 16.39
CA ASN A 25 -6.69 -27.48 15.57
C ASN A 25 -6.78 -28.79 16.39
N SER A 26 -5.98 -28.93 17.44
CA SER A 26 -6.09 -30.08 18.34
C SER A 26 -7.35 -30.00 19.19
N SER A 27 -7.68 -28.81 19.72
CA SER A 27 -8.94 -28.58 20.47
C SER A 27 -10.17 -28.82 19.60
N ILE A 28 -10.18 -28.34 18.35
CA ILE A 28 -11.26 -28.62 17.39
C ILE A 28 -11.45 -30.13 17.19
N ARG A 29 -10.37 -30.88 17.00
CA ARG A 29 -10.43 -32.33 16.82
C ARG A 29 -10.96 -33.06 18.06
N GLU A 30 -10.60 -32.58 19.24
CA GLU A 30 -11.10 -33.13 20.52
C GLU A 30 -12.61 -32.93 20.64
N VAL A 31 -13.10 -31.70 20.42
CA VAL A 31 -14.54 -31.41 20.45
C VAL A 31 -15.31 -32.22 19.39
N GLN A 32 -14.75 -32.37 18.19
CA GLN A 32 -15.34 -33.19 17.14
C GLN A 32 -15.42 -34.68 17.53
N ALA A 33 -14.41 -35.20 18.21
CA ALA A 33 -14.41 -36.58 18.68
C ALA A 33 -15.47 -36.78 19.78
N GLU A 34 -15.59 -35.83 20.73
CA GLU A 34 -16.62 -35.86 21.76
C GLU A 34 -18.03 -35.75 21.17
N LEU A 35 -18.24 -34.89 20.19
CA LEU A 35 -19.49 -34.75 19.47
C LEU A 35 -19.90 -36.06 18.79
N ARG A 36 -19.01 -36.68 18.01
CA ARG A 36 -19.28 -38.00 17.38
C ARG A 36 -19.62 -39.08 18.40
N SER A 37 -18.91 -39.13 19.54
CA SER A 37 -19.20 -40.06 20.60
C SER A 37 -20.59 -39.82 21.19
N SER A 38 -20.97 -38.58 21.44
CA SER A 38 -22.27 -38.17 21.97
C SER A 38 -23.41 -38.48 20.98
N GLU A 39 -23.21 -38.24 19.70
CA GLU A 39 -24.17 -38.57 18.63
C GLU A 39 -24.38 -40.10 18.52
N SER A 40 -23.29 -40.86 18.59
CA SER A 40 -23.39 -42.36 18.63
C SER A 40 -24.12 -42.87 19.86
N ARG A 41 -23.94 -42.20 21.03
CA ARG A 41 -24.68 -42.53 22.26
C ARG A 41 -26.16 -42.23 22.10
N LEU A 42 -26.52 -41.07 21.59
CA LEU A 42 -27.90 -40.67 21.32
C LEU A 42 -28.58 -41.67 20.37
N HIS A 43 -27.89 -42.07 19.32
CA HIS A 43 -28.44 -43.06 18.37
C HIS A 43 -28.83 -44.38 19.06
N ARG A 44 -27.93 -44.93 19.88
CA ARG A 44 -28.24 -46.14 20.65
C ARG A 44 -29.38 -45.95 21.68
N GLN A 45 -29.49 -44.77 22.27
CA GLN A 45 -30.59 -44.44 23.17
C GLN A 45 -31.95 -44.41 22.44
N LEU A 46 -31.97 -43.82 21.22
CA LEU A 46 -33.18 -43.78 20.39
C LEU A 46 -33.62 -45.16 19.93
N GLU A 47 -32.70 -46.04 19.52
CA GLU A 47 -32.99 -47.45 19.22
C GLU A 47 -33.58 -48.21 20.43
N ARG A 48 -32.99 -47.96 21.61
CA ARG A 48 -33.49 -48.53 22.85
C ARG A 48 -34.89 -48.02 23.21
N GLN A 49 -35.14 -46.70 22.99
CA GLN A 49 -36.44 -46.08 23.25
C GLN A 49 -37.54 -46.74 22.45
N GLU A 50 -37.33 -47.05 21.17
CA GLU A 50 -38.32 -47.70 20.31
C GLU A 50 -38.74 -49.07 20.91
N LEU A 51 -37.76 -49.86 21.40
CA LEU A 51 -38.03 -51.15 22.03
C LEU A 51 -38.75 -51.03 23.39
N VAL A 52 -38.39 -50.04 24.20
CA VAL A 52 -39.02 -49.75 25.47
C VAL A 52 -40.46 -49.31 25.29
N ASP A 53 -40.72 -48.44 24.30
CA ASP A 53 -42.07 -47.95 24.01
C ASP A 53 -42.98 -49.07 23.52
N GLN A 54 -42.50 -49.99 22.66
CA GLN A 54 -43.22 -51.15 22.22
C GLN A 54 -43.57 -52.05 23.39
N ARG A 55 -42.63 -52.29 24.34
CA ARG A 55 -42.86 -53.07 25.55
C ARG A 55 -43.89 -52.40 26.46
N THR A 56 -43.75 -51.12 26.70
CA THR A 56 -44.64 -50.34 27.58
C THR A 56 -46.06 -50.32 27.03
N GLU A 57 -46.23 -50.16 25.72
CA GLU A 57 -47.55 -50.22 25.09
C GLU A 57 -48.16 -51.61 25.17
N SER A 58 -47.38 -52.67 24.97
CA SER A 58 -47.84 -54.05 25.14
C SER A 58 -48.23 -54.34 26.60
N ALA A 59 -47.45 -53.90 27.57
CA ALA A 59 -47.75 -54.03 28.99
C ALA A 59 -49.01 -53.20 29.37
N ARG A 60 -49.22 -52.04 28.81
CA ARG A 60 -50.45 -51.26 29.00
C ARG A 60 -51.70 -52.02 28.60
N ARG A 61 -51.69 -52.62 27.40
CA ARG A 61 -52.82 -53.46 26.93
C ARG A 61 -53.08 -54.73 27.82
N LEU A 62 -52.01 -55.37 28.24
CA LEU A 62 -52.12 -56.52 29.11
C LEU A 62 -52.62 -56.19 30.54
N ALA A 63 -52.25 -55.02 31.05
CA ALA A 63 -52.73 -54.54 32.36
C ALA A 63 -54.21 -54.16 32.32
N GLU A 64 -54.68 -53.57 31.16
CA GLU A 64 -56.08 -53.24 30.96
C GLU A 64 -57.02 -54.43 30.98
N ILE A 65 -56.55 -55.59 30.49
CA ILE A 65 -57.30 -56.82 30.54
C ILE A 65 -57.04 -57.68 31.77
N GLY A 66 -56.22 -57.19 32.72
CA GLY A 66 -55.89 -57.89 34.00
C GLY A 66 -54.91 -59.00 33.80
N ALA A 67 -54.21 -59.17 32.69
CA ALA A 67 -53.25 -60.25 32.42
C ALA A 67 -51.88 -60.03 33.06
N ILE A 68 -51.51 -58.79 33.46
CA ILE A 68 -50.32 -58.48 34.28
C ILE A 68 -50.69 -57.53 35.42
N ALA A 69 -49.84 -57.53 36.47
CA ALA A 69 -50.00 -56.58 37.57
C ALA A 69 -49.83 -55.15 37.14
N ARG A 70 -50.68 -54.21 37.58
CA ARG A 70 -50.62 -52.81 37.28
C ARG A 70 -49.27 -52.15 37.66
N ASN A 71 -48.66 -52.67 38.76
CA ASN A 71 -47.34 -52.19 39.20
C ASN A 71 -46.24 -52.50 38.18
N GLU A 72 -46.33 -53.64 37.47
CA GLU A 72 -45.37 -54.01 36.42
C GLU A 72 -45.43 -53.02 35.22
N TYR A 73 -46.63 -52.66 34.81
CA TYR A 73 -46.80 -51.58 33.81
C TYR A 73 -46.23 -50.25 34.28
N ILE A 74 -46.47 -49.87 35.56
CA ILE A 74 -45.97 -48.62 36.13
C ILE A 74 -44.43 -48.55 36.06
N MET A 75 -43.73 -49.63 36.47
CA MET A 75 -42.28 -49.76 36.42
C MET A 75 -41.74 -49.58 34.98
N LEU A 76 -42.34 -50.22 33.99
CA LEU A 76 -41.93 -50.05 32.58
C LEU A 76 -42.14 -48.63 32.06
N ARG A 77 -43.20 -47.95 32.53
CA ARG A 77 -43.45 -46.56 32.19
C ARG A 77 -42.45 -45.62 32.86
N GLU A 78 -42.04 -45.89 34.11
CA GLU A 78 -40.98 -45.11 34.78
C GLU A 78 -39.65 -45.28 34.05
N ASP A 79 -39.31 -46.50 33.59
CA ASP A 79 -38.12 -46.74 32.76
C ASP A 79 -38.16 -45.97 31.41
N SER A 80 -39.35 -45.91 30.77
CA SER A 80 -39.52 -45.16 29.52
C SER A 80 -39.30 -43.63 29.76
N ILE A 81 -39.85 -43.08 30.87
CA ILE A 81 -39.70 -41.67 31.24
C ILE A 81 -38.22 -41.36 31.56
N ALA A 82 -37.55 -42.24 32.31
CA ALA A 82 -36.13 -42.08 32.62
C ALA A 82 -35.27 -42.09 31.37
N LEU A 83 -35.54 -43.00 30.42
CA LEU A 83 -34.83 -43.05 29.15
C LEU A 83 -35.07 -41.81 28.30
N GLN A 84 -36.30 -41.28 28.29
CA GLN A 84 -36.64 -40.04 27.58
C GLN A 84 -35.82 -38.86 28.17
N SER A 85 -35.73 -38.77 29.49
CA SER A 85 -34.91 -37.73 30.17
C SER A 85 -33.43 -37.85 29.80
N ASP A 86 -32.88 -39.07 29.71
CA ASP A 86 -31.51 -39.34 29.26
C ASP A 86 -31.27 -38.91 27.80
N ILE A 87 -32.25 -39.12 26.93
CA ILE A 87 -32.22 -38.71 25.52
C ILE A 87 -32.19 -37.20 25.43
N ASP A 88 -33.06 -36.50 26.17
CA ASP A 88 -33.13 -35.05 26.17
C ASP A 88 -31.85 -34.43 26.71
N SER A 89 -31.26 -34.99 27.76
CA SER A 89 -29.95 -34.63 28.27
C SER A 89 -28.82 -34.83 27.24
N SER A 90 -28.86 -35.92 26.47
CA SER A 90 -27.91 -36.21 25.40
C SER A 90 -28.03 -35.22 24.23
N ARG A 91 -29.26 -34.84 23.88
CA ARG A 91 -29.54 -33.83 22.86
C ARG A 91 -28.97 -32.44 23.26
N GLU A 92 -29.20 -32.05 24.50
CA GLU A 92 -28.67 -30.77 25.00
C GLU A 92 -27.14 -30.78 25.04
N LYS A 93 -26.51 -31.88 25.45
CA LYS A 93 -25.06 -32.03 25.38
C LYS A 93 -24.54 -31.87 23.94
N ILE A 94 -25.18 -32.47 22.95
CA ILE A 94 -24.82 -32.36 21.54
C ILE A 94 -24.93 -30.91 21.07
N LYS A 95 -25.98 -30.19 21.47
CA LYS A 95 -26.15 -28.77 21.15
C LYS A 95 -25.00 -27.95 21.70
N ILE A 96 -24.64 -28.09 22.95
CA ILE A 96 -23.52 -27.42 23.62
C ILE A 96 -22.20 -27.71 22.87
N LEU A 97 -21.97 -28.97 22.48
CA LEU A 97 -20.74 -29.35 21.77
C LEU A 97 -20.67 -28.74 20.35
N ARG A 98 -21.80 -28.62 19.67
CA ARG A 98 -21.87 -27.93 18.39
C ARG A 98 -21.55 -26.43 18.51
N GLU A 99 -22.08 -25.75 19.51
CA GLU A 99 -21.77 -24.38 19.83
C GLU A 99 -20.28 -24.19 20.16
N ARG A 100 -19.71 -25.11 20.98
CA ARG A 100 -18.25 -25.10 21.24
C ARG A 100 -17.42 -25.29 19.98
N LEU A 101 -17.87 -26.15 19.06
CA LEU A 101 -17.18 -26.38 17.80
C LEU A 101 -17.19 -25.11 16.92
N VAL A 102 -18.32 -24.43 16.85
CA VAL A 102 -18.42 -23.14 16.12
C VAL A 102 -17.46 -22.11 16.73
N ASN A 103 -17.52 -21.92 18.05
CA ASN A 103 -16.66 -20.96 18.73
C ASN A 103 -15.16 -21.28 18.55
N ALA A 104 -14.80 -22.57 18.51
CA ALA A 104 -13.42 -23.00 18.29
C ALA A 104 -12.94 -22.71 16.84
N HIS A 105 -13.83 -22.81 15.85
CA HIS A 105 -13.52 -22.42 14.47
C HIS A 105 -13.38 -20.90 14.33
N GLU A 106 -14.29 -20.14 14.93
CA GLU A 106 -14.21 -18.68 14.95
C GLU A 106 -12.92 -18.17 15.61
N ALA A 107 -12.52 -18.78 16.72
CA ALA A 107 -11.25 -18.47 17.37
C ALA A 107 -10.04 -18.79 16.49
N LEU A 108 -10.08 -19.85 15.69
CA LEU A 108 -9.02 -20.15 14.71
C LEU A 108 -8.97 -19.09 13.60
N GLU A 109 -10.13 -18.74 13.06
CA GLU A 109 -10.23 -17.69 12.03
C GLU A 109 -9.71 -16.33 12.54
N GLN A 110 -10.03 -16.01 13.80
CA GLN A 110 -9.52 -14.79 14.43
C GLN A 110 -7.98 -14.80 14.53
N ILE A 111 -7.37 -15.89 14.96
CA ILE A 111 -5.90 -16.05 15.03
C ILE A 111 -5.27 -15.86 13.63
N GLU A 112 -5.89 -16.39 12.59
CA GLU A 112 -5.41 -16.25 11.21
C GLU A 112 -5.60 -14.82 10.67
N ALA A 113 -6.70 -14.17 11.01
CA ALA A 113 -6.97 -12.78 10.65
C ALA A 113 -6.00 -11.81 11.34
N GLU A 114 -5.76 -11.97 12.63
CA GLU A 114 -4.77 -11.18 13.38
C GLU A 114 -3.37 -11.33 12.76
N ARG A 115 -2.95 -12.56 12.45
CA ARG A 115 -1.65 -12.80 11.80
C ARG A 115 -1.56 -12.10 10.46
N ARG A 116 -2.62 -12.11 9.67
CA ARG A 116 -2.66 -11.42 8.37
C ARG A 116 -2.52 -9.91 8.52
N LEU A 117 -3.20 -9.32 9.50
CA LEU A 117 -3.09 -7.90 9.81
C LEU A 117 -1.67 -7.51 10.26
N ASP A 118 -1.04 -8.30 11.12
CA ASP A 118 0.34 -8.08 11.57
C ASP A 118 1.33 -8.13 10.41
N LEU A 119 1.16 -9.10 9.50
CA LEU A 119 1.99 -9.22 8.30
C LEU A 119 1.82 -8.04 7.36
N LEU A 120 0.57 -7.59 7.13
CA LEU A 120 0.30 -6.43 6.29
C LEU A 120 0.89 -5.15 6.90
N ALA A 121 0.74 -4.95 8.21
CA ALA A 121 1.30 -3.79 8.90
C ALA A 121 2.85 -3.80 8.90
N SER A 122 3.48 -4.98 8.98
CA SER A 122 4.93 -5.10 8.87
C SER A 122 5.43 -4.85 7.44
N LEU A 123 4.69 -5.32 6.45
CA LEU A 123 4.97 -5.06 5.04
C LEU A 123 4.88 -3.56 4.71
N GLU A 124 3.81 -2.90 5.15
CA GLU A 124 3.61 -1.46 4.95
C GLU A 124 4.77 -0.64 5.56
N ARG A 125 5.18 -0.99 6.79
CA ARG A 125 6.34 -0.34 7.43
C ARG A 125 7.62 -0.55 6.64
N ALA A 126 7.89 -1.78 6.17
CA ALA A 126 9.08 -2.09 5.39
C ALA A 126 9.10 -1.35 4.04
N ILE A 127 7.95 -1.26 3.37
CA ILE A 127 7.80 -0.49 2.13
C ILE A 127 8.06 0.99 2.39
N SER A 128 7.46 1.58 3.42
CA SER A 128 7.65 2.98 3.78
C SER A 128 9.11 3.30 4.09
N GLU A 129 9.78 2.46 4.87
CA GLU A 129 11.20 2.60 5.19
C GLU A 129 12.08 2.49 3.93
N SER A 130 11.77 1.55 3.04
CA SER A 130 12.46 1.39 1.76
C SER A 130 12.35 2.66 0.89
N TYR A 131 11.15 3.26 0.80
CA TYR A 131 10.96 4.52 0.07
C TYR A 131 11.75 5.67 0.70
N GLN A 132 11.74 5.81 2.03
CA GLN A 132 12.50 6.85 2.73
C GLN A 132 14.00 6.70 2.49
N LEU A 133 14.54 5.48 2.58
CA LEU A 133 15.95 5.21 2.32
C LEU A 133 16.34 5.49 0.86
N THR A 134 15.47 5.15 -0.10
CA THR A 134 15.70 5.44 -1.52
C THR A 134 15.72 6.94 -1.78
N GLU A 135 14.81 7.69 -1.17
CA GLU A 135 14.77 9.15 -1.27
C GLU A 135 16.03 9.79 -0.64
N GLN A 136 16.44 9.35 0.54
CA GLN A 136 17.68 9.80 1.17
C GLN A 136 18.91 9.49 0.31
N GLN A 137 18.95 8.30 -0.30
CA GLN A 137 20.03 7.93 -1.22
C GLN A 137 20.06 8.86 -2.43
N SER A 138 18.89 9.13 -3.06
CA SER A 138 18.78 10.05 -4.18
C SER A 138 19.29 11.45 -3.82
N HIS A 139 18.84 12.00 -2.70
CA HIS A 139 19.34 13.29 -2.20
C HIS A 139 20.87 13.30 -1.98
N THR A 140 21.40 12.21 -1.42
CA THR A 140 22.85 12.11 -1.17
C THR A 140 23.63 12.03 -2.49
N VAL A 141 23.15 11.27 -3.47
CA VAL A 141 23.77 11.17 -4.80
C VAL A 141 23.74 12.54 -5.49
N HIS A 142 22.60 13.23 -5.52
CA HIS A 142 22.51 14.56 -6.10
C HIS A 142 23.40 15.60 -5.38
N ALA A 143 23.53 15.51 -4.06
CA ALA A 143 24.43 16.35 -3.29
C ALA A 143 25.90 16.08 -3.62
N LEU A 144 26.27 14.84 -3.92
CA LEU A 144 27.61 14.46 -4.35
C LEU A 144 27.89 14.92 -5.79
N GLU A 145 26.93 14.74 -6.71
CA GLU A 145 27.05 15.21 -8.09
C GLU A 145 27.17 16.72 -8.15
N SER A 146 26.41 17.44 -7.34
CA SER A 146 26.44 18.90 -7.26
C SER A 146 27.78 19.47 -6.73
N ARG A 147 28.62 18.63 -6.12
CA ARG A 147 29.98 19.05 -5.72
C ARG A 147 30.94 19.19 -6.88
N ASN A 148 30.68 18.48 -7.99
CA ASN A 148 31.48 18.57 -9.21
C ASN A 148 30.66 19.33 -10.25
N LEU A 149 31.01 20.60 -10.47
CA LEU A 149 30.37 21.42 -11.50
C LEU A 149 30.95 21.08 -12.85
N HIS A 150 30.10 20.73 -13.78
CA HIS A 150 30.46 20.50 -15.17
C HIS A 150 29.90 21.61 -16.05
N ALA A 151 30.64 21.97 -17.09
CA ALA A 151 30.16 22.90 -18.09
C ALA A 151 28.94 22.33 -18.83
N PRO A 152 27.77 23.01 -18.86
CA PRO A 152 26.57 22.51 -19.53
C PRO A 152 26.69 22.53 -21.05
N VAL A 153 27.58 23.36 -21.59
CA VAL A 153 27.81 23.55 -23.03
C VAL A 153 29.29 23.72 -23.31
N ALA A 154 29.72 23.36 -24.52
CA ALA A 154 31.04 23.71 -25.02
C ALA A 154 31.12 25.22 -25.32
N GLY A 155 32.20 25.86 -24.90
CA GLY A 155 32.31 27.30 -25.07
C GLY A 155 33.57 27.86 -24.42
N THR A 156 33.76 29.17 -24.58
CA THR A 156 34.89 29.93 -24.02
C THR A 156 34.51 30.53 -22.67
N VAL A 157 35.38 30.38 -21.67
CA VAL A 157 35.18 30.98 -20.34
C VAL A 157 35.33 32.49 -20.45
N LYS A 158 34.27 33.23 -20.14
CA LYS A 158 34.25 34.70 -20.14
C LYS A 158 34.73 35.30 -18.84
N SER A 159 34.26 34.76 -17.70
CA SER A 159 34.67 35.21 -16.36
C SER A 159 34.65 34.08 -15.34
N ILE A 160 35.54 34.16 -14.34
CA ILE A 160 35.59 33.31 -13.18
C ILE A 160 35.40 34.19 -11.96
N ASN A 161 34.32 33.99 -11.22
CA ASN A 161 33.94 34.82 -10.09
C ASN A 161 34.49 34.29 -8.73
N VAL A 162 35.05 33.10 -8.73
CA VAL A 162 35.68 32.47 -7.56
C VAL A 162 37.13 32.19 -7.90
N SER A 163 38.03 32.83 -7.20
CA SER A 163 39.48 32.78 -7.54
C SER A 163 40.34 32.08 -6.51
N THR A 164 39.85 31.83 -5.31
CA THR A 164 40.62 31.26 -4.22
C THR A 164 40.11 29.89 -3.77
N PRO A 165 40.95 28.84 -3.78
CA PRO A 165 40.54 27.57 -3.18
C PRO A 165 40.16 27.75 -1.71
N GLY A 166 38.97 27.29 -1.33
CA GLY A 166 38.43 27.44 0.03
C GLY A 166 37.37 28.53 0.19
N ASP A 167 37.09 29.30 -0.84
CA ASP A 167 35.98 30.25 -0.81
C ASP A 167 34.61 29.58 -0.67
N VAL A 168 33.74 30.22 0.11
CA VAL A 168 32.37 29.77 0.30
C VAL A 168 31.47 30.34 -0.76
N VAL A 169 30.87 29.48 -1.55
CA VAL A 169 29.93 29.85 -2.60
C VAL A 169 28.50 29.69 -2.11
N THR A 170 27.69 30.72 -2.24
CA THR A 170 26.26 30.65 -1.88
C THR A 170 25.45 30.04 -3.02
N ALA A 171 24.38 29.32 -2.68
CA ALA A 171 23.48 28.74 -3.68
C ALA A 171 22.90 29.89 -4.59
N GLY A 172 22.92 29.66 -5.89
CA GLY A 172 22.44 30.63 -6.88
C GLY A 172 23.45 31.68 -7.32
N SER A 173 24.68 31.70 -6.78
CA SER A 173 25.73 32.59 -7.26
C SER A 173 26.35 32.07 -8.56
N SER A 174 26.68 33.00 -9.47
CA SER A 174 27.41 32.67 -10.68
C SER A 174 28.89 32.43 -10.37
N ILE A 175 29.39 31.22 -10.64
CA ILE A 175 30.78 30.84 -10.39
C ILE A 175 31.64 31.06 -11.62
N ILE A 176 31.17 30.63 -12.78
CA ILE A 176 31.85 30.73 -14.06
C ILE A 176 30.81 31.12 -15.13
N GLU A 177 31.16 32.09 -15.95
CA GLU A 177 30.37 32.42 -17.16
C GLU A 177 31.03 31.79 -18.38
N ILE A 178 30.26 31.07 -19.15
CA ILE A 178 30.70 30.42 -20.39
C ILE A 178 29.91 31.00 -21.57
N VAL A 179 30.61 31.43 -22.59
CA VAL A 179 30.00 31.82 -23.86
C VAL A 179 30.02 30.61 -24.78
N PRO A 180 28.86 30.10 -25.23
CA PRO A 180 28.79 28.97 -26.13
C PRO A 180 29.42 29.31 -27.50
N ASP A 181 30.20 28.35 -28.05
CA ASP A 181 30.88 28.58 -29.33
C ASP A 181 29.91 28.62 -30.52
N GLU A 182 28.74 27.98 -30.42
CA GLU A 182 27.74 27.87 -31.50
C GLU A 182 26.48 28.72 -31.23
N ALA A 183 26.52 29.68 -30.30
CA ALA A 183 25.36 30.52 -30.07
C ALA A 183 25.10 31.45 -31.26
N PRO A 184 23.89 31.49 -31.81
CA PRO A 184 23.54 32.48 -32.83
C PRO A 184 23.66 33.87 -32.24
N LEU A 185 24.30 34.80 -33.00
CA LEU A 185 24.35 36.17 -32.59
C LEU A 185 22.95 36.79 -32.71
N LEU A 186 22.46 37.30 -31.58
CA LEU A 186 21.22 38.07 -31.53
C LEU A 186 21.56 39.54 -31.30
N VAL A 187 20.89 40.39 -32.03
CA VAL A 187 20.99 41.86 -31.87
C VAL A 187 19.64 42.31 -31.31
N GLU A 188 19.66 42.86 -30.12
CA GLU A 188 18.49 43.49 -29.51
C GLU A 188 18.42 44.93 -30.00
N LEU A 189 17.26 45.33 -30.50
CA LEU A 189 17.04 46.68 -31.01
C LEU A 189 15.81 47.31 -30.36
N GLU A 190 15.82 48.63 -30.24
CA GLU A 190 14.69 49.43 -29.79
C GLU A 190 13.94 49.98 -31.02
N LEU A 191 12.68 49.52 -31.14
CA LEU A 191 11.81 49.94 -32.25
C LEU A 191 10.85 51.00 -31.74
N SER A 192 10.87 52.20 -32.40
CA SER A 192 9.94 53.28 -32.09
C SER A 192 8.50 52.85 -32.28
N GLY A 193 7.60 53.23 -31.35
CA GLY A 193 6.17 52.94 -31.45
C GLY A 193 5.53 53.36 -32.75
N ARG A 194 6.09 54.37 -33.42
CA ARG A 194 5.61 54.85 -34.74
C ARG A 194 5.98 53.96 -35.91
N ASP A 195 7.11 53.26 -35.80
CA ASP A 195 7.61 52.35 -36.83
C ASP A 195 7.16 50.90 -36.64
N SER A 196 6.65 50.56 -35.46
CA SER A 196 6.23 49.21 -35.11
C SER A 196 5.14 48.62 -36.04
N TRP A 197 4.30 49.45 -36.63
CA TRP A 197 3.24 49.06 -37.55
C TRP A 197 3.74 48.51 -38.89
N PHE A 198 4.96 48.87 -39.28
CA PHE A 198 5.56 48.46 -40.55
C PHE A 198 6.46 47.24 -40.44
N VAL A 199 6.75 46.79 -39.22
CA VAL A 199 7.72 45.75 -38.97
C VAL A 199 6.97 44.44 -38.59
N ARG A 200 7.42 43.34 -39.18
CA ARG A 200 6.83 42.00 -38.93
C ARG A 200 7.91 40.98 -38.63
N VAL A 201 7.61 40.06 -37.71
CA VAL A 201 8.47 38.92 -37.44
C VAL A 201 8.71 38.13 -38.73
N GLY A 202 9.95 37.77 -38.98
CA GLY A 202 10.39 37.12 -40.23
C GLY A 202 10.91 38.03 -41.29
N GLN A 203 10.83 39.35 -41.15
CA GLN A 203 11.34 40.36 -42.09
C GLN A 203 12.86 40.35 -42.10
N HIS A 204 13.45 40.54 -43.30
CA HIS A 204 14.90 40.72 -43.46
C HIS A 204 15.27 42.14 -43.03
N VAL A 205 16.36 42.23 -42.28
CA VAL A 205 16.90 43.48 -41.76
C VAL A 205 18.37 43.59 -42.14
N GLU A 206 18.81 44.78 -42.36
CA GLU A 206 20.22 45.14 -42.63
C GLU A 206 20.79 45.83 -41.38
N ILE A 207 21.78 45.19 -40.77
CA ILE A 207 22.41 45.68 -39.54
C ILE A 207 23.70 46.44 -39.95
N LYS A 208 23.76 47.75 -39.59
CA LYS A 208 24.92 48.57 -39.73
C LYS A 208 25.60 48.74 -38.40
N VAL A 209 26.86 48.36 -38.32
CA VAL A 209 27.66 48.44 -37.08
C VAL A 209 28.49 49.73 -37.13
N GLU A 210 28.34 50.59 -36.13
CA GLU A 210 29.06 51.88 -36.10
C GLU A 210 30.60 51.78 -36.18
N ALA A 211 31.13 50.70 -35.51
CA ALA A 211 32.58 50.46 -35.49
C ALA A 211 33.15 50.06 -36.87
N PHE A 212 32.30 49.65 -37.83
CA PHE A 212 32.71 49.20 -39.14
C PHE A 212 31.95 49.99 -40.23
N PRO A 213 32.57 50.98 -40.92
CA PRO A 213 31.92 51.77 -41.96
C PRO A 213 31.32 50.88 -43.06
N PHE A 214 30.02 50.96 -43.25
CA PHE A 214 29.26 50.03 -44.15
C PHE A 214 29.69 50.23 -45.61
N THR A 215 30.31 51.37 -45.97
CA THR A 215 30.86 51.63 -47.30
C THR A 215 32.08 50.76 -47.62
N GLN A 216 32.82 50.31 -46.61
CA GLN A 216 33.99 49.42 -46.76
C GLN A 216 33.75 48.00 -46.43
N TYR A 217 32.91 47.76 -45.43
CA TYR A 217 32.69 46.43 -44.85
C TYR A 217 31.30 45.82 -45.17
N GLY A 218 30.40 46.59 -45.78
CA GLY A 218 29.05 46.19 -46.13
C GLY A 218 28.10 46.19 -44.92
N VAL A 219 26.96 45.55 -45.08
CA VAL A 219 25.93 45.43 -44.08
C VAL A 219 25.80 43.97 -43.66
N LEU A 220 25.47 43.67 -42.40
CA LEU A 220 25.20 42.36 -41.94
C LEU A 220 23.71 42.00 -42.18
N PRO A 221 23.40 40.96 -42.97
CA PRO A 221 22.01 40.53 -43.14
C PRO A 221 21.51 39.83 -41.88
N GLY A 222 20.32 40.20 -41.41
CA GLY A 222 19.65 39.60 -40.29
C GLY A 222 18.19 39.28 -40.61
N LYS A 223 17.54 38.63 -39.73
CA LYS A 223 16.11 38.34 -39.79
C LYS A 223 15.48 38.65 -38.43
N LEU A 224 14.40 39.41 -38.45
CA LEU A 224 13.67 39.72 -37.24
C LEU A 224 12.99 38.47 -36.69
N VAL A 225 13.37 38.06 -35.48
CA VAL A 225 12.94 36.82 -34.86
C VAL A 225 11.77 37.02 -33.91
N TRP A 226 11.75 38.20 -33.26
CA TRP A 226 10.79 38.48 -32.20
C TRP A 226 10.53 39.99 -32.08
N ILE A 227 9.34 40.38 -31.64
CA ILE A 227 8.95 41.76 -31.28
C ILE A 227 8.19 41.66 -29.96
N SER A 228 8.52 42.53 -28.99
CA SER A 228 7.78 42.59 -27.72
C SER A 228 6.31 42.95 -27.96
N ALA A 229 5.41 42.26 -27.23
CA ALA A 229 3.98 42.59 -27.27
C ALA A 229 3.67 43.92 -26.54
N ASP A 230 4.50 44.29 -25.57
CA ASP A 230 4.31 45.46 -24.72
C ASP A 230 5.37 46.52 -25.01
N ALA A 231 4.92 47.77 -25.07
CA ALA A 231 5.80 48.92 -25.18
C ALA A 231 6.46 49.22 -23.83
N GLN A 232 7.77 49.37 -23.82
CA GLN A 232 8.50 49.83 -22.64
C GLN A 232 8.64 51.35 -22.71
N ALA A 233 8.37 52.04 -21.57
CA ALA A 233 8.51 53.48 -21.49
C ALA A 233 9.97 53.86 -21.20
N SER A 234 10.61 54.60 -22.13
CA SER A 234 11.87 55.27 -21.86
C SER A 234 11.67 56.76 -22.16
N GLY A 235 11.44 57.56 -21.13
CA GLY A 235 11.15 58.97 -21.27
C GLY A 235 9.73 59.27 -21.81
N GLN A 236 9.62 60.10 -22.81
CA GLN A 236 8.33 60.53 -23.39
C GLN A 236 7.84 59.66 -24.56
N GLU A 237 8.61 58.72 -25.04
CA GLU A 237 8.25 57.89 -26.19
C GLU A 237 8.34 56.40 -25.77
N GLY A 238 7.29 55.60 -26.09
CA GLY A 238 7.31 54.15 -25.91
C GLY A 238 8.09 53.45 -27.03
N TYR A 239 8.89 52.45 -26.70
CA TYR A 239 9.61 51.60 -27.65
C TYR A 239 9.29 50.14 -27.44
N TYR A 240 9.39 49.34 -28.50
CA TYR A 240 9.27 47.90 -28.48
C TYR A 240 10.65 47.26 -28.61
N ARG A 241 10.94 46.22 -27.84
CA ARG A 241 12.15 45.42 -28.07
C ARG A 241 11.91 44.42 -29.19
N ALA A 242 12.89 44.28 -30.04
CA ALA A 242 12.82 43.34 -31.16
C ALA A 242 14.18 42.66 -31.39
#